data_5d5c7a7a7edeac8136ac079df084641d
#
_entry.id   5d5c7a7a7edeac8136ac079df084641d
#
_cell.length_a   1.000
_cell.length_b   1.000
_cell.length_c   1.000
_cell.angle_alpha   90.00
_cell.angle_beta   90.00
_cell.angle_gamma   90.00
#
_symmetry.space_group_name_H-M   'P 1'
#
loop_
_entity.id
_entity.type
_entity.pdbx_description
1 polymer ?
#
loop_
_entity_poly.entity_id
_entity_poly.type
_entity_poly.pdbx_seq_one_letter_code
_entity_poly.pdbx_strand_id
1 'polypeptide(L)'
;VGSEMCIRDSFKIAEGCSNRCGSCIIPKLRGKYRSRTMEHVLAEARQLADSGVKELIVIAQDITRYGTDLNGEHQLAALLRELCKLDFHWIRLHYLYPDDITDELIDTIAQEEKIVPYLDIPIQHCNDDILKAMNRRDTKESIRKVFHDLRARIPGLVLRTSIIAGLPGEGEKEFEELCDFLREEKIERAGVFPFSPEEGTKAATMEHVPMEEAQRRTELLVDVQSDIIDEYNESVLGDVREVLCEGWSEE
;
A
#
# COMPACT_ATOMS: atom_id res chain seq x y z
N VAL A 1 -30.18 6.76 -21.56
CA VAL A 1 -28.89 6.11 -21.30
C VAL A 1 -28.59 6.42 -19.85
N GLY A 2 -28.91 5.51 -18.93
CA GLY A 2 -28.59 5.65 -17.52
C GLY A 2 -27.09 5.64 -17.38
N SER A 3 -26.51 6.64 -16.71
CA SER A 3 -25.12 6.57 -16.24
C SER A 3 -25.08 5.38 -15.28
N GLU A 4 -24.26 4.36 -15.58
CA GLU A 4 -23.92 3.34 -14.61
C GLU A 4 -23.32 4.06 -13.39
N MET A 5 -24.01 4.00 -12.27
CA MET A 5 -23.54 4.57 -11.01
C MET A 5 -22.31 3.77 -10.59
N CYS A 6 -21.14 4.39 -10.54
CA CYS A 6 -19.96 3.77 -9.96
C CYS A 6 -20.27 3.44 -8.50
N ILE A 7 -20.36 2.15 -8.16
CA ILE A 7 -20.58 1.70 -6.78
C ILE A 7 -19.34 1.92 -5.90
N ARG A 8 -18.16 2.04 -6.55
CA ARG A 8 -16.85 2.26 -5.95
C ARG A 8 -16.10 3.35 -6.73
N ASP A 9 -15.41 4.26 -6.03
CA ASP A 9 -14.62 5.31 -6.68
C ASP A 9 -13.27 5.54 -5.99
N SER A 10 -12.26 5.91 -6.79
CA SER A 10 -10.91 6.24 -6.32
C SER A 10 -10.78 7.75 -6.12
N PHE A 11 -10.37 8.14 -4.92
CA PHE A 11 -10.38 9.50 -4.44
C PHE A 11 -8.99 9.99 -4.07
N LYS A 12 -8.45 10.89 -4.88
CA LYS A 12 -7.09 11.38 -4.70
C LYS A 12 -7.03 12.54 -3.71
N ILE A 13 -6.28 12.35 -2.60
CA ILE A 13 -6.10 13.36 -1.54
C ILE A 13 -4.83 14.19 -1.68
N ALA A 14 -3.83 13.71 -2.42
CA ALA A 14 -2.56 14.39 -2.66
C ALA A 14 -1.96 13.99 -4.01
N GLU A 15 -0.99 14.76 -4.50
CA GLU A 15 -0.27 14.53 -5.76
C GLU A 15 1.24 14.67 -5.54
N GLY A 16 2.04 13.94 -6.34
CA GLY A 16 3.50 13.95 -6.24
C GLY A 16 4.05 13.13 -5.07
N CYS A 17 5.36 13.06 -4.94
CA CYS A 17 6.02 12.32 -3.86
C CYS A 17 7.38 12.94 -3.52
N SER A 18 7.71 13.01 -2.23
CA SER A 18 8.98 13.53 -1.73
C SER A 18 9.93 12.46 -1.16
N ASN A 19 9.57 11.17 -1.23
CA ASN A 19 10.37 10.07 -0.68
C ASN A 19 11.68 9.83 -1.46
N ARG A 20 11.71 10.14 -2.77
CA ARG A 20 12.90 10.04 -3.62
C ARG A 20 13.54 8.64 -3.62
N CYS A 21 12.72 7.57 -3.60
CA CYS A 21 13.20 6.20 -3.71
C CYS A 21 14.09 6.02 -4.96
N GLY A 22 15.18 5.25 -4.82
CA GLY A 22 16.20 5.11 -5.85
C GLY A 22 15.72 4.52 -7.17
N SER A 23 14.68 3.70 -7.14
CA SER A 23 14.05 3.06 -8.30
C SER A 23 12.85 3.82 -8.89
N CYS A 24 12.45 4.96 -8.28
CA CYS A 24 11.18 5.62 -8.62
C CYS A 24 11.38 6.94 -9.36
N ILE A 25 10.70 7.09 -10.51
CA ILE A 25 10.73 8.30 -11.34
C ILE A 25 9.65 9.33 -10.94
N ILE A 26 8.68 8.96 -10.11
CA ILE A 26 7.52 9.79 -9.76
C ILE A 26 7.89 11.21 -9.28
N PRO A 27 8.91 11.42 -8.42
CA PRO A 27 9.29 12.78 -8.00
C PRO A 27 9.69 13.70 -9.17
N LYS A 28 10.23 13.13 -10.26
CA LYS A 28 10.59 13.89 -11.46
C LYS A 28 9.37 14.17 -12.34
N LEU A 29 8.46 13.21 -12.49
CA LEU A 29 7.27 13.33 -13.33
C LEU A 29 6.15 14.15 -12.69
N ARG A 30 5.90 13.94 -11.39
CA ARG A 30 4.78 14.52 -10.66
C ARG A 30 5.18 15.64 -9.69
N GLY A 31 6.48 15.84 -9.48
CA GLY A 31 7.02 16.84 -8.59
C GLY A 31 6.93 16.47 -7.11
N LYS A 32 7.14 17.48 -6.25
CA LYS A 32 7.06 17.32 -4.80
C LYS A 32 5.65 16.97 -4.34
N TYR A 33 5.56 16.35 -3.19
CA TYR A 33 4.30 16.04 -2.52
C TYR A 33 3.47 17.32 -2.28
N ARG A 34 2.20 17.26 -2.61
CA ARG A 34 1.23 18.36 -2.45
C ARG A 34 -0.11 17.78 -2.02
N SER A 35 -0.48 18.02 -0.78
CA SER A 35 -1.80 17.71 -0.25
C SER A 35 -2.86 18.63 -0.82
N ARG A 36 -4.04 18.12 -1.05
CA ARG A 36 -5.24 18.94 -1.19
C ARG A 36 -5.69 19.42 0.19
N THR A 37 -6.27 20.59 0.30
CA THR A 37 -6.81 21.04 1.59
C THR A 37 -7.95 20.14 2.06
N MET A 38 -8.09 19.95 3.35
CA MET A 38 -9.14 19.10 3.94
C MET A 38 -10.54 19.55 3.48
N GLU A 39 -10.78 20.86 3.42
CA GLU A 39 -12.04 21.42 2.94
C GLU A 39 -12.36 20.98 1.50
N HIS A 40 -11.38 21.08 0.60
CA HIS A 40 -11.55 20.69 -0.79
C HIS A 40 -11.78 19.17 -0.93
N VAL A 41 -11.02 18.38 -0.17
CA VAL A 41 -11.17 16.92 -0.11
C VAL A 41 -12.58 16.53 0.36
N LEU A 42 -13.04 17.11 1.48
CA LEU A 42 -14.36 16.81 2.03
C LEU A 42 -15.52 17.30 1.15
N ALA A 43 -15.35 18.40 0.42
CA ALA A 43 -16.36 18.89 -0.51
C ALA A 43 -16.62 17.89 -1.65
N GLU A 44 -15.55 17.33 -2.25
CA GLU A 44 -15.67 16.29 -3.29
C GLU A 44 -16.19 14.97 -2.70
N ALA A 45 -15.71 14.56 -1.52
CA ALA A 45 -16.17 13.35 -0.86
C ALA A 45 -17.70 13.37 -0.59
N ARG A 46 -18.25 14.54 -0.20
CA ARG A 46 -19.70 14.68 -0.06
C ARG A 46 -20.45 14.48 -1.37
N GLN A 47 -19.93 15.03 -2.48
CA GLN A 47 -20.54 14.84 -3.80
C GLN A 47 -20.54 13.36 -4.21
N LEU A 48 -19.46 12.62 -3.93
CA LEU A 48 -19.38 11.18 -4.18
C LEU A 48 -20.38 10.40 -3.31
N ALA A 49 -20.48 10.71 -2.03
CA ALA A 49 -21.47 10.10 -1.14
C ALA A 49 -22.91 10.37 -1.61
N ASP A 50 -23.23 11.63 -1.94
CA ASP A 50 -24.54 12.04 -2.46
C ASP A 50 -24.90 11.38 -3.80
N SER A 51 -23.88 11.04 -4.61
CA SER A 51 -24.07 10.28 -5.87
C SER A 51 -24.30 8.78 -5.66
N GLY A 52 -24.19 8.28 -4.42
CA GLY A 52 -24.48 6.89 -4.07
C GLY A 52 -23.27 5.94 -4.10
N VAL A 53 -22.03 6.46 -4.18
CA VAL A 53 -20.80 5.66 -4.04
C VAL A 53 -20.81 4.95 -2.70
N LYS A 54 -20.58 3.63 -2.70
CA LYS A 54 -20.58 2.80 -1.48
C LYS A 54 -19.18 2.56 -0.93
N GLU A 55 -18.19 2.33 -1.78
CA GLU A 55 -16.80 2.19 -1.37
C GLU A 55 -15.96 3.36 -1.87
N LEU A 56 -15.39 4.12 -0.93
CA LEU A 56 -14.43 5.20 -1.22
C LEU A 56 -13.01 4.67 -1.07
N ILE A 57 -12.23 4.70 -2.16
CA ILE A 57 -10.81 4.31 -2.15
C ILE A 57 -9.94 5.56 -2.04
N VAL A 58 -9.32 5.77 -0.88
CA VAL A 58 -8.43 6.91 -0.63
C VAL A 58 -7.05 6.61 -1.18
N ILE A 59 -6.59 7.44 -2.13
CA ILE A 59 -5.33 7.25 -2.84
C ILE A 59 -4.45 8.51 -2.87
N ALA A 60 -3.14 8.29 -2.93
CA ALA A 60 -2.09 9.22 -3.35
C ALA A 60 -0.86 8.37 -3.74
N GLN A 61 0.28 8.98 -4.05
CA GLN A 61 1.55 8.25 -4.11
C GLN A 61 2.05 7.78 -2.73
N ASP A 62 1.56 8.45 -1.69
CA ASP A 62 1.80 8.14 -0.29
C ASP A 62 0.73 8.87 0.52
N ILE A 63 -0.28 8.15 1.04
CA ILE A 63 -1.35 8.79 1.81
C ILE A 63 -0.94 9.14 3.23
N THR A 64 0.06 8.45 3.80
CA THR A 64 0.50 8.65 5.20
C THR A 64 1.00 10.07 5.44
N ARG A 65 1.54 10.72 4.41
CA ARG A 65 2.06 12.10 4.49
C ARG A 65 1.01 13.19 4.34
N TYR A 66 -0.26 12.85 4.21
CA TYR A 66 -1.30 13.86 4.02
C TYR A 66 -1.26 14.93 5.11
N GLY A 67 -1.19 16.18 4.68
CA GLY A 67 -1.15 17.38 5.54
C GLY A 67 0.25 17.88 5.88
N THR A 68 1.30 17.05 5.81
CA THR A 68 2.64 17.43 6.26
C THR A 68 3.25 18.62 5.50
N ASP A 69 2.85 18.81 4.25
CA ASP A 69 3.28 19.93 3.42
C ASP A 69 2.44 21.22 3.63
N LEU A 70 1.30 21.10 4.30
CA LEU A 70 0.41 22.23 4.59
C LEU A 70 0.81 22.93 5.92
N ASN A 71 0.99 22.18 6.99
CA ASN A 71 1.26 22.71 8.33
C ASN A 71 2.34 21.94 9.12
N GLY A 72 2.98 20.95 8.50
CA GLY A 72 4.00 20.13 9.14
C GLY A 72 3.47 18.93 9.94
N GLU A 73 2.16 18.71 9.97
CA GLU A 73 1.51 17.65 10.76
C GLU A 73 0.89 16.58 9.88
N HIS A 74 0.89 15.32 10.35
CA HIS A 74 0.16 14.24 9.72
C HIS A 74 -1.34 14.39 9.97
N GLN A 75 -2.12 14.65 8.92
CA GLN A 75 -3.56 14.91 9.04
C GLN A 75 -4.43 13.76 8.50
N LEU A 76 -3.86 12.65 8.09
CA LEU A 76 -4.64 11.54 7.52
C LEU A 76 -5.68 11.01 8.52
N ALA A 77 -5.31 10.80 9.77
CA ALA A 77 -6.23 10.31 10.80
C ALA A 77 -7.43 11.26 10.99
N ALA A 78 -7.19 12.56 11.06
CA ALA A 78 -8.24 13.55 11.17
C ALA A 78 -9.15 13.56 9.92
N LEU A 79 -8.57 13.47 8.72
CA LEU A 79 -9.33 13.36 7.47
C LEU A 79 -10.22 12.12 7.45
N LEU A 80 -9.70 10.96 7.85
CA LEU A 80 -10.45 9.70 7.86
C LEU A 80 -11.66 9.76 8.80
N ARG A 81 -11.51 10.34 10.00
CA ARG A 81 -12.64 10.55 10.92
C ARG A 81 -13.74 11.41 10.30
N GLU A 82 -13.38 12.45 9.53
CA GLU A 82 -14.38 13.26 8.82
C GLU A 82 -15.02 12.52 7.65
N LEU A 83 -14.26 11.72 6.90
CA LEU A 83 -14.79 10.89 5.82
C LEU A 83 -15.75 9.82 6.34
N CYS A 84 -15.48 9.23 7.51
CA CYS A 84 -16.35 8.24 8.14
C CYS A 84 -17.73 8.78 8.55
N LYS A 85 -17.87 10.12 8.69
CA LYS A 85 -19.18 10.76 8.95
C LYS A 85 -20.08 10.81 7.71
N LEU A 86 -19.53 10.62 6.50
CA LEU A 86 -20.26 10.65 5.25
C LEU A 86 -20.95 9.30 4.97
N ASP A 87 -21.90 9.28 4.03
CA ASP A 87 -22.71 8.08 3.68
C ASP A 87 -21.96 7.12 2.73
N PHE A 88 -20.73 6.73 3.13
CA PHE A 88 -20.04 5.59 2.54
C PHE A 88 -20.30 4.34 3.38
N HIS A 89 -20.35 3.17 2.70
CA HIS A 89 -20.37 1.89 3.39
C HIS A 89 -18.96 1.48 3.82
N TRP A 90 -17.99 1.60 2.90
CA TRP A 90 -16.58 1.31 3.14
C TRP A 90 -15.65 2.43 2.71
N ILE A 91 -14.53 2.55 3.42
CA ILE A 91 -13.39 3.41 3.09
C ILE A 91 -12.14 2.53 3.05
N ARG A 92 -11.51 2.45 1.89
CA ARG A 92 -10.30 1.67 1.67
C ARG A 92 -9.08 2.58 1.54
N LEU A 93 -7.95 2.15 2.11
CA LEU A 93 -6.70 2.90 2.11
C LEU A 93 -5.66 2.21 1.23
N HIS A 94 -5.05 2.95 0.30
CA HIS A 94 -3.99 2.45 -0.57
C HIS A 94 -2.74 3.33 -0.50
N TYR A 95 -1.56 2.67 -0.62
CA TYR A 95 -0.25 3.32 -0.68
C TYR A 95 0.15 4.02 0.60
N LEU A 96 0.23 3.25 1.69
CA LEU A 96 0.81 3.68 2.95
C LEU A 96 2.33 3.44 2.95
N TYR A 97 3.08 4.39 3.49
CA TYR A 97 4.52 4.21 3.68
C TYR A 97 4.81 3.80 5.14
N PRO A 98 5.58 2.71 5.39
CA PRO A 98 5.69 2.12 6.74
C PRO A 98 6.14 3.09 7.81
N ASP A 99 7.19 3.89 7.55
CA ASP A 99 7.81 4.78 8.54
C ASP A 99 6.98 6.04 8.88
N ASP A 100 5.94 6.33 8.13
CA ASP A 100 5.03 7.45 8.35
C ASP A 100 3.65 6.98 8.94
N ILE A 101 3.50 5.69 9.29
CA ILE A 101 2.31 5.17 9.98
C ILE A 101 2.39 5.52 11.47
N THR A 102 1.54 6.44 11.91
CA THR A 102 1.50 6.92 13.30
C THR A 102 0.57 6.08 14.18
N ASP A 103 0.79 6.08 15.50
CA ASP A 103 -0.13 5.45 16.46
C ASP A 103 -1.56 5.98 16.34
N GLU A 104 -1.73 7.30 16.13
CA GLU A 104 -3.03 7.90 15.92
C GLU A 104 -3.74 7.35 14.67
N LEU A 105 -2.99 7.09 13.59
CA LEU A 105 -3.55 6.50 12.38
C LEU A 105 -4.00 5.06 12.64
N ILE A 106 -3.18 4.26 13.33
CA ILE A 106 -3.53 2.87 13.69
C ILE A 106 -4.80 2.85 14.54
N ASP A 107 -4.87 3.69 15.58
CA ASP A 107 -6.07 3.78 16.44
C ASP A 107 -7.30 4.22 15.67
N THR A 108 -7.16 5.16 14.74
CA THR A 108 -8.27 5.62 13.91
C THR A 108 -8.79 4.48 13.01
N ILE A 109 -7.89 3.73 12.35
CA ILE A 109 -8.28 2.58 11.52
C ILE A 109 -8.96 1.50 12.37
N ALA A 110 -8.47 1.25 13.58
CA ALA A 110 -9.04 0.25 14.48
C ALA A 110 -10.43 0.62 15.05
N GLN A 111 -10.72 1.91 15.20
CA GLN A 111 -11.95 2.41 15.83
C GLN A 111 -13.08 2.71 14.83
N GLU A 112 -12.73 3.05 13.59
CA GLU A 112 -13.69 3.45 12.57
C GLU A 112 -14.17 2.25 11.76
N GLU A 113 -15.38 1.76 12.04
CA GLU A 113 -15.98 0.56 11.43
C GLU A 113 -16.09 0.63 9.90
N LYS A 114 -16.15 1.84 9.32
CA LYS A 114 -16.20 2.03 7.86
C LYS A 114 -14.85 1.82 7.17
N ILE A 115 -13.74 1.92 7.90
CA ILE A 115 -12.42 1.69 7.33
C ILE A 115 -12.20 0.18 7.24
N VAL A 116 -12.08 -0.33 6.01
CA VAL A 116 -11.85 -1.76 5.81
C VAL A 116 -10.48 -2.17 6.39
N PRO A 117 -10.40 -3.30 7.12
CA PRO A 117 -9.15 -3.80 7.70
C PRO A 117 -8.26 -4.43 6.62
N TYR A 118 -7.90 -3.65 5.62
CA TYR A 118 -7.05 -4.01 4.50
C TYR A 118 -6.11 -2.85 4.22
N LEU A 119 -4.80 -3.04 4.40
CA LEU A 119 -3.81 -2.00 4.22
C LEU A 119 -2.77 -2.39 3.17
N ASP A 120 -2.57 -1.50 2.21
CA ASP A 120 -1.57 -1.63 1.16
C ASP A 120 -0.30 -0.85 1.54
N ILE A 121 0.74 -1.59 1.94
CA ILE A 121 2.00 -1.07 2.47
C ILE A 121 3.17 -1.60 1.63
N PRO A 122 3.52 -0.96 0.51
CA PRO A 122 4.60 -1.41 -0.38
C PRO A 122 5.97 -1.30 0.28
N ILE A 123 6.57 -2.40 0.73
CA ILE A 123 7.90 -2.42 1.35
C ILE A 123 9.03 -2.49 0.31
N GLN A 124 8.77 -3.05 -0.86
CA GLN A 124 9.67 -3.29 -1.99
C GLN A 124 10.72 -4.37 -1.72
N HIS A 125 11.39 -4.37 -0.58
CA HIS A 125 12.36 -5.35 -0.11
C HIS A 125 12.42 -5.34 1.43
N CYS A 126 13.05 -6.33 2.06
CA CYS A 126 13.24 -6.37 3.52
C CYS A 126 14.70 -6.19 3.96
N ASN A 127 15.69 -6.42 3.07
CA ASN A 127 17.10 -6.31 3.41
C ASN A 127 17.52 -4.83 3.59
N ASP A 128 18.19 -4.52 4.71
CA ASP A 128 18.54 -3.16 5.11
C ASP A 128 19.50 -2.46 4.13
N ASP A 129 20.47 -3.20 3.58
CA ASP A 129 21.44 -2.62 2.64
C ASP A 129 20.77 -2.26 1.30
N ILE A 130 19.84 -3.10 0.83
CA ILE A 130 19.03 -2.83 -0.37
C ILE A 130 18.09 -1.66 -0.14
N LEU A 131 17.38 -1.63 0.98
CA LEU A 131 16.50 -0.52 1.35
C LEU A 131 17.26 0.80 1.39
N LYS A 132 18.43 0.81 2.01
CA LYS A 132 19.33 1.97 2.07
C LYS A 132 19.86 2.38 0.68
N ALA A 133 20.26 1.41 -0.16
CA ALA A 133 20.70 1.67 -1.54
C ALA A 133 19.59 2.31 -2.38
N MET A 134 18.34 1.89 -2.14
CA MET A 134 17.11 2.43 -2.76
C MET A 134 16.60 3.71 -2.08
N ASN A 135 17.37 4.31 -1.17
CA ASN A 135 17.01 5.52 -0.43
C ASN A 135 15.66 5.38 0.30
N ARG A 136 15.36 4.18 0.81
CA ARG A 136 14.25 3.94 1.73
C ARG A 136 14.75 4.12 3.16
N ARG A 137 13.87 4.61 4.03
CA ARG A 137 14.19 4.91 5.43
C ARG A 137 13.89 3.73 6.35
N ASP A 138 13.08 2.80 5.86
CA ASP A 138 12.71 1.60 6.57
C ASP A 138 13.91 0.67 6.79
N THR A 139 13.82 -0.15 7.82
CA THR A 139 14.66 -1.31 8.08
C THR A 139 13.78 -2.55 8.21
N LYS A 140 14.35 -3.75 8.10
CA LYS A 140 13.64 -5.01 8.33
C LYS A 140 12.92 -5.01 9.68
N GLU A 141 13.59 -4.54 10.72
CA GLU A 141 13.04 -4.48 12.08
C GLU A 141 11.89 -3.46 12.18
N SER A 142 12.03 -2.28 11.58
CA SER A 142 10.97 -1.27 11.59
C SER A 142 9.72 -1.73 10.85
N ILE A 143 9.89 -2.41 9.70
CA ILE A 143 8.79 -2.98 8.92
C ILE A 143 8.05 -4.05 9.75
N ARG A 144 8.80 -4.99 10.37
CA ARG A 144 8.23 -6.00 11.28
C ARG A 144 7.42 -5.37 12.40
N LYS A 145 8.02 -4.39 13.06
CA LYS A 145 7.36 -3.70 14.17
C LYS A 145 6.02 -3.11 13.73
N VAL A 146 6.00 -2.41 12.60
CA VAL A 146 4.76 -1.82 12.06
C VAL A 146 3.72 -2.90 11.76
N PHE A 147 4.09 -4.01 11.12
CA PHE A 147 3.16 -5.10 10.81
C PHE A 147 2.60 -5.75 12.09
N HIS A 148 3.44 -5.98 13.09
CA HIS A 148 3.00 -6.55 14.36
C HIS A 148 2.08 -5.57 15.12
N ASP A 149 2.42 -4.29 15.19
CA ASP A 149 1.59 -3.27 15.82
C ASP A 149 0.22 -3.14 15.16
N LEU A 150 0.18 -3.16 13.81
CA LEU A 150 -1.06 -3.14 13.03
C LEU A 150 -1.92 -4.37 13.30
N ARG A 151 -1.34 -5.58 13.26
CA ARG A 151 -2.08 -6.83 13.52
C ARG A 151 -2.58 -6.94 14.96
N ALA A 152 -1.81 -6.43 15.92
CA ALA A 152 -2.20 -6.43 17.33
C ALA A 152 -3.39 -5.50 17.63
N ARG A 153 -3.56 -4.42 16.86
CA ARG A 153 -4.54 -3.36 17.14
C ARG A 153 -5.73 -3.37 16.18
N ILE A 154 -5.62 -3.96 14.98
CA ILE A 154 -6.67 -3.98 13.97
C ILE A 154 -7.14 -5.42 13.78
N PRO A 155 -8.30 -5.82 14.35
CA PRO A 155 -8.83 -7.17 14.20
C PRO A 155 -9.16 -7.51 12.73
N GLY A 156 -8.76 -8.71 12.29
CA GLY A 156 -9.05 -9.18 10.94
C GLY A 156 -8.27 -8.47 9.84
N LEU A 157 -7.19 -7.78 10.19
CA LEU A 157 -6.36 -7.07 9.22
C LEU A 157 -5.81 -8.01 8.14
N VAL A 158 -5.93 -7.58 6.91
CA VAL A 158 -5.26 -8.16 5.73
C VAL A 158 -4.19 -7.18 5.27
N LEU A 159 -2.93 -7.60 5.30
CA LEU A 159 -1.83 -6.83 4.76
C LEU A 159 -1.63 -7.14 3.29
N ARG A 160 -1.48 -6.09 2.50
CA ARG A 160 -0.98 -6.17 1.13
C ARG A 160 0.35 -5.44 1.02
N THR A 161 1.26 -6.01 0.26
CA THR A 161 2.55 -5.38 -0.05
C THR A 161 2.90 -5.48 -1.52
N SER A 162 3.91 -4.75 -1.95
CA SER A 162 4.58 -4.91 -3.24
C SER A 162 6.05 -5.20 -2.99
N ILE A 163 6.58 -6.17 -3.72
CA ILE A 163 7.97 -6.63 -3.67
C ILE A 163 8.59 -6.46 -5.05
N ILE A 164 9.85 -6.07 -5.09
CA ILE A 164 10.65 -6.02 -6.33
C ILE A 164 11.83 -6.97 -6.17
N ALA A 165 11.88 -8.00 -7.00
CA ALA A 165 12.99 -8.95 -7.09
C ALA A 165 14.07 -8.45 -8.05
N GLY A 166 15.34 -8.65 -7.71
CA GLY A 166 16.46 -8.25 -8.56
C GLY A 166 16.87 -6.79 -8.46
N LEU A 167 16.53 -6.11 -7.37
CA LEU A 167 16.98 -4.75 -7.10
C LEU A 167 18.53 -4.67 -7.06
N PRO A 168 19.14 -3.51 -7.40
CA PRO A 168 20.57 -3.30 -7.26
C PRO A 168 21.10 -3.71 -5.88
N GLY A 169 22.10 -4.59 -5.87
CA GLY A 169 22.71 -5.15 -4.67
C GLY A 169 22.08 -6.45 -4.16
N GLU A 170 21.01 -6.94 -4.78
CA GLU A 170 20.39 -8.21 -4.41
C GLU A 170 21.21 -9.41 -4.93
N GLY A 171 21.99 -10.02 -4.04
CA GLY A 171 22.62 -11.32 -4.28
C GLY A 171 21.70 -12.48 -3.83
N GLU A 172 22.24 -13.69 -3.84
CA GLU A 172 21.45 -14.88 -3.42
C GLU A 172 21.05 -14.80 -1.94
N LYS A 173 21.95 -14.32 -1.07
CA LYS A 173 21.69 -14.19 0.37
C LYS A 173 20.55 -13.21 0.66
N GLU A 174 20.53 -12.06 -0.01
CA GLU A 174 19.50 -11.04 0.15
C GLU A 174 18.15 -11.53 -0.39
N PHE A 175 18.18 -12.32 -1.47
CA PHE A 175 16.99 -12.96 -2.02
C PHE A 175 16.43 -14.05 -1.09
N GLU A 176 17.28 -14.93 -0.53
CA GLU A 176 16.86 -15.92 0.48
C GLU A 176 16.25 -15.23 1.71
N GLU A 177 16.88 -14.15 2.18
CA GLU A 177 16.36 -13.35 3.30
C GLU A 177 14.95 -12.79 3.01
N LEU A 178 14.70 -12.38 1.78
CA LEU A 178 13.38 -11.88 1.35
C LEU A 178 12.32 -13.00 1.34
N CYS A 179 12.68 -14.19 0.84
CA CYS A 179 11.82 -15.37 0.89
C CYS A 179 11.45 -15.75 2.34
N ASP A 180 12.45 -15.77 3.23
CA ASP A 180 12.24 -16.10 4.63
C ASP A 180 11.38 -15.03 5.33
N PHE A 181 11.61 -13.77 5.04
CA PHE A 181 10.79 -12.67 5.56
C PHE A 181 9.31 -12.83 5.20
N LEU A 182 8.99 -13.17 3.93
CA LEU A 182 7.60 -13.42 3.53
C LEU A 182 6.97 -14.59 4.28
N ARG A 183 7.72 -15.71 4.45
CA ARG A 183 7.26 -16.89 5.20
C ARG A 183 7.03 -16.59 6.68
N GLU A 184 7.91 -15.81 7.29
CA GLU A 184 7.83 -15.45 8.70
C GLU A 184 6.68 -14.48 8.97
N GLU A 185 6.55 -13.44 8.14
CA GLU A 185 5.53 -12.40 8.33
C GLU A 185 4.16 -12.80 7.79
N LYS A 186 4.06 -13.84 6.96
CA LYS A 186 2.80 -14.37 6.41
C LYS A 186 1.90 -13.26 5.87
N ILE A 187 2.47 -12.40 5.01
CA ILE A 187 1.73 -11.27 4.42
C ILE A 187 0.67 -11.85 3.48
N GLU A 188 -0.60 -11.58 3.76
CA GLU A 188 -1.74 -12.22 3.10
C GLU A 188 -1.80 -11.94 1.60
N ARG A 189 -1.30 -10.79 1.16
CA ARG A 189 -1.28 -10.41 -0.27
C ARG A 189 0.04 -9.74 -0.63
N ALA A 190 0.82 -10.31 -1.54
CA ALA A 190 2.00 -9.66 -2.10
C ALA A 190 1.96 -9.66 -3.63
N GLY A 191 2.11 -8.49 -4.22
CA GLY A 191 2.43 -8.37 -5.64
C GLY A 191 3.94 -8.38 -5.81
N VAL A 192 4.47 -9.30 -6.63
CA VAL A 192 5.90 -9.42 -6.88
C VAL A 192 6.21 -9.03 -8.31
N PHE A 193 7.23 -8.21 -8.51
CA PHE A 193 7.62 -7.67 -9.80
C PHE A 193 9.13 -7.84 -10.00
N PRO A 194 9.60 -8.20 -11.21
CA PRO A 194 11.02 -8.15 -11.53
C PRO A 194 11.47 -6.68 -11.60
N PHE A 195 12.67 -6.39 -11.12
CA PHE A 195 13.23 -5.05 -11.26
C PHE A 195 13.42 -4.70 -12.74
N SER A 196 12.83 -3.58 -13.14
CA SER A 196 13.02 -2.99 -14.46
C SER A 196 13.64 -1.60 -14.29
N PRO A 197 14.86 -1.36 -14.83
CA PRO A 197 15.52 -0.07 -14.68
C PRO A 197 14.75 1.01 -15.44
N GLU A 198 14.29 2.02 -14.70
CA GLU A 198 13.57 3.17 -15.26
C GLU A 198 14.55 4.31 -15.54
N GLU A 199 14.59 4.79 -16.79
CA GLU A 199 15.47 5.87 -17.20
C GLU A 199 15.32 7.12 -16.30
N GLY A 200 16.45 7.69 -15.92
CA GLY A 200 16.47 8.87 -15.06
C GLY A 200 16.38 8.58 -13.56
N THR A 201 16.28 7.32 -13.13
CA THR A 201 16.38 6.92 -11.71
C THR A 201 17.82 6.63 -11.32
N LYS A 202 18.12 6.66 -10.00
CA LYS A 202 19.44 6.26 -9.49
C LYS A 202 19.67 4.76 -9.74
N ALA A 203 18.69 3.94 -9.51
CA ALA A 203 18.78 2.48 -9.65
C ALA A 203 19.12 2.05 -11.09
N ALA A 204 18.68 2.79 -12.11
CA ALA A 204 19.00 2.49 -13.51
C ALA A 204 20.50 2.60 -13.85
N THR A 205 21.28 3.33 -13.03
CA THR A 205 22.73 3.50 -13.21
C THR A 205 23.56 2.56 -12.34
N MET A 206 22.91 1.72 -11.52
CA MET A 206 23.56 0.78 -10.62
C MET A 206 23.65 -0.60 -11.27
N GLU A 207 24.64 -1.39 -10.84
CA GLU A 207 24.73 -2.80 -11.22
C GLU A 207 23.57 -3.58 -10.59
N HIS A 208 22.90 -4.38 -11.38
CA HIS A 208 21.77 -5.23 -10.94
C HIS A 208 21.81 -6.57 -11.65
N VAL A 209 21.05 -7.55 -11.18
CA VAL A 209 20.96 -8.85 -11.81
C VAL A 209 20.32 -8.75 -13.21
N PRO A 210 20.67 -9.67 -14.15
CA PRO A 210 19.99 -9.74 -15.44
C PRO A 210 18.47 -9.92 -15.29
N MET A 211 17.71 -9.40 -16.26
CA MET A 211 16.23 -9.50 -16.25
C MET A 211 15.74 -10.95 -16.13
N GLU A 212 16.41 -11.91 -16.77
CA GLU A 212 16.09 -13.33 -16.68
C GLU A 212 16.18 -13.84 -15.23
N GLU A 213 17.23 -13.44 -14.50
CA GLU A 213 17.39 -13.80 -13.09
C GLU A 213 16.36 -13.09 -12.20
N ALA A 214 16.05 -11.81 -12.46
CA ALA A 214 15.00 -11.10 -11.75
C ALA A 214 13.63 -11.76 -11.97
N GLN A 215 13.33 -12.22 -13.18
CA GLN A 215 12.11 -12.98 -13.49
C GLN A 215 12.06 -14.32 -12.75
N ARG A 216 13.15 -15.10 -12.78
CA ARG A 216 13.26 -16.37 -12.03
C ARG A 216 13.00 -16.17 -10.54
N ARG A 217 13.60 -15.14 -9.95
CA ARG A 217 13.38 -14.78 -8.52
C ARG A 217 11.93 -14.37 -8.26
N THR A 218 11.34 -13.62 -9.19
CA THR A 218 9.91 -13.26 -9.11
C THR A 218 9.03 -14.49 -9.07
N GLU A 219 9.25 -15.47 -9.94
CA GLU A 219 8.49 -16.72 -9.97
C GLU A 219 8.60 -17.49 -8.64
N LEU A 220 9.81 -17.61 -8.09
CA LEU A 220 10.02 -18.26 -6.80
C LEU A 220 9.32 -17.54 -5.64
N LEU A 221 9.30 -16.20 -5.64
CA LEU A 221 8.58 -15.44 -4.62
C LEU A 221 7.06 -15.55 -4.78
N VAL A 222 6.57 -15.68 -6.01
CA VAL A 222 5.15 -15.97 -6.29
C VAL A 222 4.77 -17.35 -5.76
N ASP A 223 5.62 -18.36 -5.91
CA ASP A 223 5.39 -19.70 -5.33
C ASP A 223 5.30 -19.62 -3.79
N VAL A 224 6.26 -18.93 -3.13
CA VAL A 224 6.21 -18.68 -1.68
C VAL A 224 4.91 -17.97 -1.27
N GLN A 225 4.50 -16.97 -2.05
CA GLN A 225 3.28 -16.22 -1.78
C GLN A 225 2.02 -17.06 -2.00
N SER A 226 2.02 -17.98 -2.95
CA SER A 226 0.90 -18.89 -3.19
C SER A 226 0.65 -19.79 -1.99
N ASP A 227 1.70 -20.36 -1.39
CA ASP A 227 1.57 -21.15 -0.16
C ASP A 227 0.96 -20.35 0.99
N ILE A 228 1.38 -19.08 1.16
CA ILE A 228 0.86 -18.18 2.20
C ILE A 228 -0.63 -17.85 1.95
N ILE A 229 -1.00 -17.59 0.70
CA ILE A 229 -2.39 -17.32 0.31
C ILE A 229 -3.28 -18.53 0.56
N ASP A 230 -2.80 -19.73 0.24
CA ASP A 230 -3.55 -20.97 0.43
C ASP A 230 -3.78 -21.23 1.92
N GLU A 231 -2.75 -21.07 2.77
CA GLU A 231 -2.91 -21.15 4.23
C GLU A 231 -3.93 -20.14 4.76
N TYR A 232 -3.85 -18.88 4.29
CA TYR A 232 -4.84 -17.87 4.67
C TYR A 232 -6.25 -18.22 4.20
N ASN A 233 -6.42 -18.66 2.96
CA ASN A 233 -7.73 -19.03 2.41
C ASN A 233 -8.33 -20.21 3.18
N GLU A 234 -7.54 -21.22 3.53
CA GLU A 234 -7.99 -22.33 4.37
C GLU A 234 -8.47 -21.87 5.75
N SER A 235 -7.77 -20.89 6.35
CA SER A 235 -8.11 -20.36 7.68
C SER A 235 -9.46 -19.64 7.72
N VAL A 236 -9.97 -19.19 6.57
CA VAL A 236 -11.23 -18.43 6.47
C VAL A 236 -12.36 -19.23 5.82
N LEU A 237 -12.14 -20.51 5.54
CA LEU A 237 -13.19 -21.39 4.99
C LEU A 237 -14.36 -21.54 5.99
N GLY A 238 -15.56 -21.29 5.49
CA GLY A 238 -16.79 -21.34 6.30
C GLY A 238 -17.19 -20.00 6.92
N ASP A 239 -16.35 -18.98 6.82
CA ASP A 239 -16.72 -17.63 7.25
C ASP A 239 -17.81 -17.04 6.34
N VAL A 240 -18.73 -16.32 6.95
CA VAL A 240 -19.70 -15.48 6.22
C VAL A 240 -19.14 -14.05 6.17
N ARG A 241 -18.92 -13.54 4.96
CA ARG A 241 -18.35 -12.21 4.76
C ARG A 241 -19.26 -11.34 3.90
N GLU A 242 -19.35 -10.07 4.23
CA GLU A 242 -20.01 -9.08 3.40
C GLU A 242 -19.14 -8.76 2.18
N VAL A 243 -19.77 -8.64 1.01
CA VAL A 243 -19.09 -8.37 -0.26
C VAL A 243 -19.79 -7.28 -1.05
N LEU A 244 -19.04 -6.49 -1.78
CA LEU A 244 -19.57 -5.54 -2.75
C LEU A 244 -19.77 -6.25 -4.09
N CYS A 245 -21.01 -6.35 -4.56
CA CYS A 245 -21.29 -6.90 -5.87
C CYS A 245 -21.13 -5.80 -6.93
N GLU A 246 -20.12 -5.93 -7.80
CA GLU A 246 -19.81 -4.94 -8.82
C GLU A 246 -20.43 -5.23 -10.19
N GLY A 247 -21.01 -6.41 -10.38
CA GLY A 247 -21.64 -6.83 -11.63
C GLY A 247 -21.55 -8.33 -11.87
N TRP A 248 -21.91 -8.72 -13.08
CA TRP A 248 -21.81 -10.11 -13.55
C TRP A 248 -20.43 -10.35 -14.14
N SER A 249 -19.85 -11.55 -13.88
CA SER A 249 -18.68 -12.03 -14.63
C SER A 249 -19.09 -12.36 -16.07
N GLU A 250 -18.25 -12.05 -17.03
CA GLU A 250 -18.41 -12.45 -18.43
C GLU A 250 -17.91 -13.89 -18.70
N GLU A 251 -17.54 -14.65 -17.64
CA GLU A 251 -17.12 -16.05 -17.73
C GLU A 251 -18.31 -17.01 -17.62
#